data_eaea2cafacd670a7ea12773ddc964cd2
#
_entry.id   eaea2cafacd670a7ea12773ddc964cd2
#
_cell.length_a   1.000
_cell.length_b   1.000
_cell.length_c   1.000
_cell.angle_alpha   90.00
_cell.angle_beta   90.00
_cell.angle_gamma   90.00
#
_symmetry.space_group_name_H-M   'P 1'
#
loop_
_entity.id
_entity.type
_entity.pdbx_description
1 polymer ?
#
loop_
_entity_poly.entity_id
_entity_poly.type
_entity_poly.pdbx_seq_one_letter_code
_entity_poly.pdbx_strand_id
1 'polypeptide(L)'
;MSNDQIKIIQNVVSGLHYAGVSEECKNNQEKANSKVRYIALGADHGGYEAKEIISRFLKNLGYHITDVGTYHRDSVDYPDFALKVAKKVASGECERGIMIDGAGIGSSMACNKVKGIRAALCYNLKTIINSREHNNANVLTLGGPLHNPEELCEMVKVWLETPFAGGRHWKRINKIMAIERGN
;
A
#
# COMPACT_ATOMS: atom_id res chain seq x y z
N MET A 1 -16.36 13.38 -5.58
CA MET A 1 -16.57 12.17 -6.44
C MET A 1 -18.02 12.15 -6.87
N SER A 2 -18.28 12.00 -8.18
CA SER A 2 -19.65 11.85 -8.65
C SER A 2 -20.21 10.48 -8.28
N ASN A 3 -21.53 10.38 -8.07
CA ASN A 3 -22.20 9.10 -7.78
C ASN A 3 -21.94 8.00 -8.83
N ASP A 4 -21.53 8.40 -10.04
CA ASP A 4 -21.18 7.47 -11.13
C ASP A 4 -19.85 6.77 -10.90
N GLN A 5 -18.86 7.41 -10.27
CA GLN A 5 -17.58 6.79 -9.92
C GLN A 5 -17.75 5.75 -8.79
N ILE A 6 -18.66 5.99 -7.86
CA ILE A 6 -19.00 5.03 -6.79
C ILE A 6 -19.74 3.81 -7.36
N LYS A 7 -20.66 4.00 -8.32
CA LYS A 7 -21.36 2.91 -9.01
C LYS A 7 -20.45 2.03 -9.86
N ILE A 8 -19.41 2.60 -10.48
CA ILE A 8 -18.42 1.82 -11.26
C ILE A 8 -17.63 0.90 -10.32
N ILE A 9 -17.25 1.38 -9.14
CA ILE A 9 -16.54 0.57 -8.13
C ILE A 9 -17.46 -0.56 -7.61
N GLN A 10 -18.74 -0.29 -7.37
CA GLN A 10 -19.69 -1.29 -6.89
C GLN A 10 -20.07 -2.36 -7.95
N ASN A 11 -20.14 -2.00 -9.21
CA ASN A 11 -20.46 -2.92 -10.30
C ASN A 11 -19.30 -3.86 -10.68
N VAL A 12 -18.05 -3.47 -10.44
CA VAL A 12 -16.88 -4.33 -10.66
C VAL A 12 -16.79 -5.44 -9.59
N VAL A 13 -17.29 -5.18 -8.37
CA VAL A 13 -17.26 -6.15 -7.26
C VAL A 13 -18.34 -7.23 -7.37
N SER A 14 -19.48 -6.96 -8.02
CA SER A 14 -20.63 -7.87 -8.05
C SER A 14 -20.72 -8.77 -9.29
N GLY A 15 -19.84 -8.61 -10.29
CA GLY A 15 -19.98 -9.22 -11.61
C GLY A 15 -19.07 -10.41 -11.98
N LEU A 16 -18.18 -10.87 -11.10
CA LEU A 16 -17.18 -11.88 -11.47
C LEU A 16 -17.50 -13.26 -10.85
N HIS A 17 -18.39 -14.00 -11.48
CA HIS A 17 -18.49 -15.47 -11.28
C HIS A 17 -17.31 -16.14 -11.99
N TYR A 18 -16.29 -16.58 -11.23
CA TYR A 18 -15.19 -17.38 -11.76
C TYR A 18 -15.51 -18.88 -11.64
N ALA A 19 -15.93 -19.50 -12.74
CA ALA A 19 -15.87 -20.94 -12.89
C ALA A 19 -14.42 -21.32 -13.23
N GLY A 20 -13.76 -22.16 -12.39
CA GLY A 20 -12.44 -22.76 -12.69
C GLY A 20 -11.25 -22.22 -11.89
N VAL A 21 -11.44 -21.45 -10.82
CA VAL A 21 -10.35 -21.01 -9.93
C VAL A 21 -10.18 -22.03 -8.79
N SER A 22 -8.94 -22.50 -8.54
CA SER A 22 -8.65 -23.43 -7.44
C SER A 22 -9.01 -22.81 -6.07
N GLU A 23 -9.33 -23.64 -5.08
CA GLU A 23 -9.65 -23.19 -3.72
C GLU A 23 -8.51 -22.34 -3.11
N GLU A 24 -7.28 -22.71 -3.40
CA GLU A 24 -6.09 -21.94 -2.96
C GLU A 24 -6.09 -20.51 -3.55
N CYS A 25 -6.48 -20.34 -4.81
CA CYS A 25 -6.61 -19.01 -5.42
C CYS A 25 -7.75 -18.20 -4.81
N LYS A 26 -8.87 -18.83 -4.46
CA LYS A 26 -10.01 -18.18 -3.78
C LYS A 26 -9.60 -17.71 -2.38
N ASN A 27 -8.98 -18.58 -1.58
CA ASN A 27 -8.49 -18.26 -0.24
C ASN A 27 -7.45 -17.12 -0.27
N ASN A 28 -6.54 -17.12 -1.26
CA ASN A 28 -5.59 -16.05 -1.44
C ASN A 28 -6.25 -14.73 -1.86
N GLN A 29 -7.32 -14.78 -2.65
CA GLN A 29 -8.10 -13.61 -3.03
C GLN A 29 -8.87 -13.01 -1.83
N GLU A 30 -9.52 -13.84 -1.03
CA GLU A 30 -10.22 -13.42 0.18
C GLU A 30 -9.27 -12.79 1.18
N LYS A 31 -8.10 -13.40 1.42
CA LYS A 31 -7.06 -12.84 2.26
C LYS A 31 -6.53 -11.51 1.72
N ALA A 32 -6.34 -11.39 0.41
CA ALA A 32 -5.88 -10.16 -0.23
C ALA A 32 -6.87 -9.00 -0.09
N ASN A 33 -8.18 -9.31 0.03
CA ASN A 33 -9.27 -8.36 0.12
C ASN A 33 -9.90 -8.27 1.52
N SER A 34 -9.29 -8.93 2.53
CA SER A 34 -9.73 -8.78 3.91
C SER A 34 -9.65 -7.31 4.35
N LYS A 35 -10.53 -6.93 5.27
CA LYS A 35 -10.55 -5.55 5.80
C LYS A 35 -9.23 -5.27 6.52
N VAL A 36 -8.46 -4.32 5.98
CA VAL A 36 -7.22 -3.84 6.59
C VAL A 36 -7.53 -3.14 7.91
N ARG A 37 -6.77 -3.44 8.95
CA ARG A 37 -6.91 -2.81 10.27
C ARG A 37 -5.60 -2.27 10.81
N TYR A 38 -4.48 -2.96 10.58
CA TYR A 38 -3.16 -2.63 11.13
C TYR A 38 -2.25 -2.14 10.00
N ILE A 39 -1.71 -0.93 10.19
CA ILE A 39 -0.88 -0.25 9.19
C ILE A 39 0.45 0.13 9.82
N ALA A 40 1.55 -0.29 9.20
CA ALA A 40 2.87 0.26 9.50
C ALA A 40 3.03 1.60 8.79
N LEU A 41 3.35 2.65 9.52
CA LEU A 41 3.53 3.98 8.98
C LEU A 41 4.93 4.50 9.35
N GLY A 42 5.69 4.94 8.36
CA GLY A 42 7.02 5.49 8.55
C GLY A 42 7.31 6.64 7.60
N ALA A 43 8.27 7.46 7.96
CA ALA A 43 8.81 8.51 7.12
C ALA A 43 10.27 8.79 7.46
N ASP A 44 10.99 9.43 6.53
CA ASP A 44 12.19 10.19 6.84
C ASP A 44 11.84 11.64 7.26
N HIS A 45 12.83 12.49 7.42
CA HIS A 45 12.65 13.89 7.77
C HIS A 45 11.87 14.67 6.69
N GLY A 46 12.00 14.32 5.39
CA GLY A 46 11.27 14.95 4.29
C GLY A 46 9.79 14.57 4.25
N GLY A 47 9.44 13.40 4.78
CA GLY A 47 8.08 12.91 4.87
C GLY A 47 7.41 13.10 6.24
N TYR A 48 8.11 13.63 7.23
CA TYR A 48 7.66 13.68 8.62
C TYR A 48 6.28 14.36 8.79
N GLU A 49 6.09 15.55 8.20
CA GLU A 49 4.83 16.29 8.33
C GLU A 49 3.66 15.55 7.67
N ALA A 50 3.89 15.00 6.49
CA ALA A 50 2.90 14.19 5.79
C ALA A 50 2.52 12.94 6.60
N LYS A 51 3.51 12.28 7.25
CA LYS A 51 3.29 11.15 8.16
C LYS A 51 2.37 11.53 9.32
N GLU A 52 2.61 12.65 9.96
CA GLU A 52 1.76 13.13 11.08
C GLU A 52 0.32 13.43 10.64
N ILE A 53 0.12 14.00 9.46
CA ILE A 53 -1.20 14.26 8.88
C ILE A 53 -1.91 12.93 8.60
N ILE A 54 -1.26 12.01 7.90
CA ILE A 54 -1.81 10.70 7.54
C ILE A 54 -2.09 9.87 8.80
N SER A 55 -1.21 9.91 9.81
CA SER A 55 -1.43 9.20 11.08
C SER A 55 -2.73 9.63 11.76
N ARG A 56 -2.95 10.94 11.89
CA ARG A 56 -4.20 11.48 12.47
C ARG A 56 -5.42 11.11 11.65
N PHE A 57 -5.34 11.25 10.33
CA PHE A 57 -6.42 10.90 9.42
C PHE A 57 -6.82 9.43 9.54
N LEU A 58 -5.87 8.51 9.52
CA LEU A 58 -6.14 7.09 9.59
C LEU A 58 -6.67 6.65 10.96
N LYS A 59 -6.17 7.22 12.05
CA LYS A 59 -6.70 6.98 13.39
C LYS A 59 -8.16 7.41 13.50
N ASN A 60 -8.54 8.55 12.91
CA ASN A 60 -9.92 9.02 12.86
C ASN A 60 -10.84 8.09 12.04
N LEU A 61 -10.29 7.37 11.07
CA LEU A 61 -11.00 6.32 10.31
C LEU A 61 -11.05 4.96 11.03
N GLY A 62 -10.44 4.84 12.21
CA GLY A 62 -10.44 3.63 13.02
C GLY A 62 -9.35 2.60 12.68
N TYR A 63 -8.29 3.00 11.97
CA TYR A 63 -7.13 2.15 11.73
C TYR A 63 -6.17 2.13 12.94
N HIS A 64 -5.55 0.98 13.18
CA HIS A 64 -4.46 0.84 14.14
C HIS A 64 -3.13 1.12 13.45
N ILE A 65 -2.40 2.13 13.94
CA ILE A 65 -1.15 2.59 13.34
C ILE A 65 0.03 2.14 14.19
N THR A 66 0.93 1.37 13.59
CA THR A 66 2.27 1.10 14.11
C THR A 66 3.21 2.13 13.49
N ASP A 67 3.44 3.24 14.19
CA ASP A 67 4.37 4.29 13.77
C ASP A 67 5.81 3.85 14.05
N VAL A 68 6.64 3.77 13.00
CA VAL A 68 8.06 3.37 13.09
C VAL A 68 9.03 4.53 12.93
N GLY A 69 8.54 5.78 12.93
CA GLY A 69 9.31 7.02 12.86
C GLY A 69 9.47 7.54 11.41
N THR A 70 10.24 8.65 11.18
CA THR A 70 10.93 9.42 12.22
C THR A 70 9.95 10.23 13.08
N TYR A 71 10.43 10.71 14.24
CA TYR A 71 9.63 11.50 15.19
C TYR A 71 10.10 12.96 15.30
N HIS A 72 10.99 13.39 14.41
CA HIS A 72 11.59 14.72 14.36
C HIS A 72 11.95 15.11 12.92
N ARG A 73 12.31 16.38 12.73
CA ARG A 73 12.66 16.96 11.43
C ARG A 73 14.16 16.92 11.10
N ASP A 74 14.99 16.40 12.02
CA ASP A 74 16.42 16.27 11.77
C ASP A 74 16.67 15.26 10.67
N SER A 75 17.72 15.47 9.89
CA SER A 75 18.10 14.62 8.78
C SER A 75 18.32 13.17 9.23
N VAL A 76 17.64 12.23 8.59
CA VAL A 76 17.76 10.78 8.81
C VAL A 76 17.73 10.04 7.48
N ASP A 77 18.26 8.84 7.47
CA ASP A 77 18.34 8.01 6.26
C ASP A 77 17.03 7.25 6.02
N TYR A 78 16.33 7.55 4.93
CA TYR A 78 15.06 6.92 4.56
C TYR A 78 15.11 5.38 4.49
N PRO A 79 16.22 4.71 4.07
CA PRO A 79 16.24 3.25 3.97
C PRO A 79 15.99 2.55 5.31
N ASP A 80 16.42 3.15 6.42
CA ASP A 80 16.22 2.57 7.76
C ASP A 80 14.74 2.51 8.13
N PHE A 81 13.98 3.54 7.80
CA PHE A 81 12.54 3.59 8.05
C PHE A 81 11.76 2.75 7.05
N ALA A 82 12.16 2.76 5.78
CA ALA A 82 11.61 1.88 4.75
C ALA A 82 11.75 0.41 5.13
N LEU A 83 12.92 0.01 5.66
CA LEU A 83 13.17 -1.34 6.17
C LEU A 83 12.26 -1.68 7.36
N LYS A 84 12.05 -0.75 8.29
CA LYS A 84 11.16 -0.96 9.45
C LYS A 84 9.72 -1.17 9.00
N VAL A 85 9.18 -0.33 8.10
CA VAL A 85 7.84 -0.49 7.51
C VAL A 85 7.72 -1.84 6.82
N ALA A 86 8.67 -2.16 5.95
CA ALA A 86 8.67 -3.37 5.16
C ALA A 86 8.69 -4.63 6.05
N LYS A 87 9.51 -4.65 7.12
CA LYS A 87 9.57 -5.76 8.07
C LYS A 87 8.25 -5.98 8.81
N LYS A 88 7.55 -4.92 9.24
CA LYS A 88 6.24 -5.02 9.89
C LYS A 88 5.18 -5.66 8.99
N VAL A 89 5.25 -5.37 7.69
CA VAL A 89 4.35 -5.98 6.70
C VAL A 89 4.78 -7.41 6.37
N ALA A 90 6.08 -7.66 6.18
CA ALA A 90 6.60 -8.98 5.84
C ALA A 90 6.38 -10.02 6.95
N SER A 91 6.44 -9.59 8.22
CA SER A 91 6.16 -10.45 9.39
C SER A 91 4.66 -10.74 9.58
N GLY A 92 3.78 -10.01 8.90
CA GLY A 92 2.33 -10.10 9.10
C GLY A 92 1.80 -9.35 10.33
N GLU A 93 2.66 -8.58 11.03
CA GLU A 93 2.24 -7.74 12.16
C GLU A 93 1.32 -6.60 11.68
N CYS A 94 1.56 -6.11 10.45
CA CYS A 94 0.69 -5.16 9.77
C CYS A 94 0.27 -5.70 8.41
N GLU A 95 -1.01 -5.48 8.03
CA GLU A 95 -1.50 -5.93 6.73
C GLU A 95 -1.00 -5.05 5.58
N ARG A 96 -0.70 -3.78 5.88
CA ARG A 96 -0.23 -2.77 4.90
C ARG A 96 0.85 -1.88 5.51
N GLY A 97 1.68 -1.33 4.63
CA GLY A 97 2.67 -0.34 4.99
C GLY A 97 2.53 0.95 4.18
N ILE A 98 2.86 2.08 4.79
CA ILE A 98 2.97 3.38 4.13
C ILE A 98 4.31 3.97 4.53
N MET A 99 5.13 4.31 3.54
CA MET A 99 6.42 4.96 3.74
C MET A 99 6.48 6.27 2.95
N ILE A 100 6.92 7.34 3.60
CA ILE A 100 6.90 8.69 3.05
C ILE A 100 8.30 9.29 3.15
N ASP A 101 8.83 9.76 2.05
CA ASP A 101 10.08 10.52 1.99
C ASP A 101 9.91 11.76 1.09
N GLY A 102 10.99 12.40 0.69
CA GLY A 102 10.93 13.58 -0.18
C GLY A 102 10.30 13.31 -1.54
N ALA A 103 10.44 12.11 -2.10
CA ALA A 103 9.97 11.74 -3.44
C ALA A 103 9.29 10.36 -3.52
N GLY A 104 9.42 9.51 -2.50
CA GLY A 104 8.93 8.14 -2.46
C GLY A 104 9.76 7.13 -3.27
N ILE A 105 10.74 7.60 -4.06
CA ILE A 105 11.50 6.77 -5.01
C ILE A 105 12.44 5.82 -4.26
N GLY A 106 13.33 6.36 -3.45
CA GLY A 106 14.32 5.58 -2.72
C GLY A 106 13.67 4.62 -1.73
N SER A 107 12.62 5.07 -1.05
CA SER A 107 11.83 4.24 -0.14
C SER A 107 11.17 3.06 -0.85
N SER A 108 10.67 3.26 -2.07
CA SER A 108 10.13 2.15 -2.88
C SER A 108 11.21 1.12 -3.20
N MET A 109 12.39 1.56 -3.61
CA MET A 109 13.53 0.69 -3.89
C MET A 109 13.94 -0.11 -2.64
N ALA A 110 14.06 0.56 -1.49
CA ALA A 110 14.46 -0.06 -0.24
C ALA A 110 13.42 -1.09 0.26
N CYS A 111 12.15 -0.73 0.27
CA CYS A 111 11.08 -1.64 0.68
C CYS A 111 11.06 -2.92 -0.17
N ASN A 112 11.24 -2.81 -1.49
CA ASN A 112 11.25 -3.94 -2.42
C ASN A 112 12.47 -4.86 -2.28
N LYS A 113 13.46 -4.53 -1.44
CA LYS A 113 14.56 -5.46 -1.07
C LYS A 113 14.15 -6.44 0.03
N VAL A 114 13.01 -6.23 0.66
CA VAL A 114 12.51 -7.12 1.71
C VAL A 114 11.58 -8.16 1.10
N LYS A 115 11.86 -9.44 1.36
CA LYS A 115 11.09 -10.57 0.84
C LYS A 115 9.60 -10.47 1.21
N GLY A 116 8.72 -10.70 0.24
CA GLY A 116 7.27 -10.63 0.40
C GLY A 116 6.70 -9.23 0.19
N ILE A 117 7.52 -8.21 -0.02
CA ILE A 117 7.08 -6.84 -0.23
C ILE A 117 6.90 -6.53 -1.72
N ARG A 118 5.79 -5.88 -2.00
CA ARG A 118 5.48 -5.25 -3.29
C ARG A 118 5.16 -3.79 -3.02
N ALA A 119 6.22 -2.98 -2.90
CA ALA A 119 6.11 -1.55 -2.69
C ALA A 119 5.85 -0.84 -4.00
N ALA A 120 4.84 0.01 -4.02
CA ALA A 120 4.47 0.81 -5.16
C ALA A 120 4.64 2.30 -4.87
N LEU A 121 5.43 2.97 -5.69
CA LEU A 121 5.50 4.42 -5.72
C LEU A 121 4.31 4.96 -6.51
N CYS A 122 3.54 5.85 -5.90
CA CYS A 122 2.37 6.43 -6.52
C CYS A 122 2.37 7.95 -6.39
N TYR A 123 1.97 8.64 -7.47
CA TYR A 123 1.88 10.11 -7.54
C TYR A 123 0.48 10.64 -7.83
N ASN A 124 -0.50 9.76 -8.06
CA ASN A 124 -1.87 10.14 -8.35
C ASN A 124 -2.82 8.96 -8.14
N LEU A 125 -4.13 9.22 -8.14
CA LEU A 125 -5.16 8.21 -7.92
C LEU A 125 -5.13 7.06 -8.94
N LYS A 126 -4.73 7.31 -10.18
CA LYS A 126 -4.65 6.27 -11.21
C LYS A 126 -3.57 5.24 -10.87
N THR A 127 -2.38 5.68 -10.43
CA THR A 127 -1.30 4.78 -10.00
C THR A 127 -1.62 4.11 -8.67
N ILE A 128 -2.30 4.80 -7.75
CA ILE A 128 -2.83 4.26 -6.50
C ILE A 128 -3.74 3.05 -6.76
N ILE A 129 -4.78 3.22 -7.56
CA ILE A 129 -5.73 2.17 -7.90
C ILE A 129 -5.01 1.00 -8.59
N ASN A 130 -4.22 1.29 -9.62
CA ASN A 130 -3.50 0.26 -10.36
C ASN A 130 -2.56 -0.58 -9.48
N SER A 131 -1.87 0.06 -8.53
CA SER A 131 -0.93 -0.63 -7.62
C SER A 131 -1.63 -1.70 -6.78
N ARG A 132 -2.87 -1.44 -6.36
CA ARG A 132 -3.68 -2.38 -5.61
C ARG A 132 -4.39 -3.38 -6.53
N GLU A 133 -5.17 -2.87 -7.47
CA GLU A 133 -6.05 -3.66 -8.32
C GLU A 133 -5.28 -4.70 -9.16
N HIS A 134 -4.14 -4.31 -9.73
CA HIS A 134 -3.37 -5.17 -10.61
C HIS A 134 -2.17 -5.85 -9.95
N ASN A 135 -1.54 -5.22 -8.95
CA ASN A 135 -0.27 -5.66 -8.41
C ASN A 135 -0.36 -6.13 -6.95
N ASN A 136 -1.54 -5.98 -6.32
CA ASN A 136 -1.73 -6.30 -4.90
C ASN A 136 -0.59 -5.72 -4.04
N ALA A 137 -0.19 -4.45 -4.30
CA ALA A 137 0.86 -3.79 -3.55
C ALA A 137 0.52 -3.78 -2.07
N ASN A 138 1.44 -4.18 -1.21
CA ASN A 138 1.26 -4.24 0.23
C ASN A 138 2.00 -3.12 0.98
N VAL A 139 2.85 -2.37 0.27
CA VAL A 139 3.45 -1.13 0.76
C VAL A 139 3.21 -0.03 -0.26
N LEU A 140 2.76 1.13 0.20
CA LEU A 140 2.65 2.36 -0.56
C LEU A 140 3.83 3.27 -0.23
N THR A 141 4.48 3.85 -1.23
CA THR A 141 5.48 4.90 -1.02
C THR A 141 5.05 6.20 -1.66
N LEU A 142 5.23 7.30 -0.95
CA LEU A 142 4.77 8.64 -1.34
C LEU A 142 5.89 9.67 -1.16
N GLY A 143 5.89 10.67 -2.03
CA GLY A 143 6.66 11.90 -1.82
C GLY A 143 5.83 12.91 -1.03
N GLY A 144 6.16 13.11 0.25
CA GLY A 144 5.39 14.00 1.12
C GLY A 144 5.22 15.41 0.57
N PRO A 145 6.31 16.11 0.18
CA PRO A 145 6.26 17.48 -0.35
C PRO A 145 5.63 17.62 -1.74
N LEU A 146 5.36 16.52 -2.44
CA LEU A 146 4.84 16.54 -3.81
C LEU A 146 3.30 16.69 -3.87
N HIS A 147 2.63 16.60 -2.72
CA HIS A 147 1.18 16.62 -2.61
C HIS A 147 0.73 17.52 -1.47
N ASN A 148 -0.44 18.12 -1.61
CA ASN A 148 -1.09 18.78 -0.49
C ASN A 148 -1.71 17.76 0.49
N PRO A 149 -2.06 18.18 1.73
CA PRO A 149 -2.61 17.28 2.75
C PRO A 149 -3.88 16.54 2.34
N GLU A 150 -4.77 17.19 1.60
CA GLU A 150 -6.03 16.62 1.14
C GLU A 150 -5.78 15.51 0.12
N GLU A 151 -4.89 15.75 -0.84
CA GLU A 151 -4.47 14.75 -1.85
C GLU A 151 -3.84 13.54 -1.18
N LEU A 152 -2.94 13.73 -0.20
CA LEU A 152 -2.31 12.63 0.54
C LEU A 152 -3.34 11.77 1.26
N CYS A 153 -4.28 12.39 1.94
CA CYS A 153 -5.35 11.68 2.65
C CYS A 153 -6.26 10.91 1.68
N GLU A 154 -6.64 11.52 0.55
CA GLU A 154 -7.44 10.87 -0.49
C GLU A 154 -6.70 9.68 -1.11
N MET A 155 -5.44 9.86 -1.50
CA MET A 155 -4.61 8.80 -2.09
C MET A 155 -4.48 7.61 -1.14
N VAL A 156 -4.18 7.85 0.13
CA VAL A 156 -4.05 6.81 1.14
C VAL A 156 -5.38 6.09 1.36
N LYS A 157 -6.49 6.82 1.48
CA LYS A 157 -7.81 6.24 1.64
C LYS A 157 -8.18 5.34 0.46
N VAL A 158 -8.05 5.84 -0.77
CA VAL A 158 -8.34 5.07 -1.99
C VAL A 158 -7.44 3.83 -2.07
N TRP A 159 -6.17 3.95 -1.70
CA TRP A 159 -5.25 2.80 -1.70
C TRP A 159 -5.68 1.70 -0.73
N LEU A 160 -6.10 2.05 0.49
CA LEU A 160 -6.54 1.10 1.50
C LEU A 160 -7.87 0.43 1.14
N GLU A 161 -8.76 1.15 0.47
CA GLU A 161 -10.10 0.70 0.07
C GLU A 161 -10.11 -0.07 -1.27
N THR A 162 -9.08 0.10 -2.12
CA THR A 162 -9.03 -0.58 -3.43
C THR A 162 -8.71 -2.07 -3.25
N PRO A 163 -9.62 -2.98 -3.65
CA PRO A 163 -9.39 -4.41 -3.60
C PRO A 163 -8.42 -4.87 -4.69
N PHE A 164 -7.85 -6.04 -4.52
CA PHE A 164 -7.09 -6.70 -5.58
C PHE A 164 -8.05 -7.41 -6.54
N ALA A 165 -7.93 -7.16 -7.84
CA ALA A 165 -8.81 -7.73 -8.85
C ALA A 165 -8.60 -9.24 -9.09
N GLY A 166 -7.45 -9.80 -8.67
CA GLY A 166 -7.18 -11.23 -8.83
C GLY A 166 -7.07 -11.69 -10.29
N GLY A 167 -7.64 -12.86 -10.58
CA GLY A 167 -7.73 -13.40 -11.94
C GLY A 167 -6.38 -13.45 -12.67
N ARG A 168 -6.35 -12.88 -13.86
CA ARG A 168 -5.13 -12.83 -14.72
C ARG A 168 -3.92 -12.18 -14.06
N HIS A 169 -4.13 -11.33 -13.03
CA HIS A 169 -3.05 -10.62 -12.34
C HIS A 169 -2.25 -11.55 -11.43
N TRP A 170 -2.84 -12.61 -10.88
CA TRP A 170 -2.13 -13.62 -10.09
C TRP A 170 -0.92 -14.21 -10.82
N LYS A 171 -1.08 -14.55 -12.11
CA LYS A 171 0.03 -15.10 -12.90
C LYS A 171 1.24 -14.16 -12.94
N ARG A 172 1.02 -12.84 -12.99
CA ARG A 172 2.08 -11.83 -13.01
C ARG A 172 2.72 -11.65 -11.65
N ILE A 173 1.91 -11.56 -10.60
CA ILE A 173 2.38 -11.47 -9.22
C ILE A 173 3.23 -12.70 -8.87
N ASN A 174 2.79 -13.90 -9.22
CA ASN A 174 3.55 -15.13 -8.97
C ASN A 174 4.91 -15.13 -9.67
N LYS A 175 5.03 -14.51 -10.84
CA LYS A 175 6.33 -14.34 -11.53
C LYS A 175 7.24 -13.36 -10.78
N ILE A 176 6.69 -12.25 -10.26
CA ILE A 176 7.45 -11.32 -9.41
C ILE A 176 7.96 -12.05 -8.17
N MET A 177 7.10 -12.82 -7.50
CA MET A 177 7.48 -13.60 -6.32
C MET A 177 8.45 -14.75 -6.64
N ALA A 178 8.47 -15.28 -7.88
CA ALA A 178 9.46 -16.26 -8.33
C ALA A 178 10.85 -15.62 -8.47
N ILE A 179 10.93 -14.41 -9.05
CA ILE A 179 12.19 -13.65 -9.15
C ILE A 179 12.80 -13.43 -7.76
N GLU A 180 11.97 -13.09 -6.78
CA GLU A 180 12.41 -12.88 -5.40
C GLU A 180 13.02 -14.16 -4.78
N ARG A 181 12.56 -15.33 -5.19
CA ARG A 181 13.10 -16.64 -4.73
C ARG A 181 14.35 -17.09 -5.49
N GLY A 182 14.80 -16.34 -6.49
CA GLY A 182 15.95 -16.70 -7.32
C GLY A 182 15.62 -17.69 -8.44
N ASN A 183 14.37 -17.78 -8.86
CA ASN A 183 13.88 -18.66 -9.95
C ASN A 183 13.60 -17.87 -11.21
#